data_dc922ac1f83b80e262cbfef76382267a
#
_entry.id   dc922ac1f83b80e262cbfef76382267a
#
_cell.length_a   1.000
_cell.length_b   1.000
_cell.length_c   1.000
_cell.angle_alpha   90.00
_cell.angle_beta   90.00
_cell.angle_gamma   90.00
#
_symmetry.space_group_name_H-M   'P 1'
#
loop_
_entity.id
_entity.type
_entity.pdbx_description
1 polymer ?
#
loop_
_entity_poly.entity_id
_entity_poly.type
_entity_poly.pdbx_seq_one_letter_code
_entity_poly.pdbx_strand_id
1 'polypeptide(L)'
;EWRSGNSVYVGDALDLVSAGWLDDIGVVYADPPYTKDQYSRYYHVYETLYRYDYPDASGMGRNRSDRFTTGFSLKSGVVASFHDLCRNVARMRVPLVVSYPSAGLLAACELTVADIAGEYFSEVETLSFNANHSTMGGSTGTSKKLATENLYVCTL
;
A
#
# COMPACT_ATOMS: atom_id res chain seq x y z
N GLU A 1 -16.47 -12.49 20.43
CA GLU A 1 -15.35 -13.45 20.65
C GLU A 1 -14.35 -13.46 19.47
N TRP A 2 -14.77 -13.44 18.19
CA TRP A 2 -13.84 -13.41 17.05
C TRP A 2 -12.96 -12.13 16.96
N ARG A 3 -13.29 -11.05 17.67
CA ARG A 3 -12.52 -9.81 17.73
C ARG A 3 -11.46 -9.78 18.83
N SER A 4 -11.50 -10.71 19.78
CA SER A 4 -10.65 -10.68 20.98
C SER A 4 -9.16 -10.94 20.71
N GLY A 5 -8.79 -11.43 19.53
CA GLY A 5 -7.41 -11.65 19.11
C GLY A 5 -6.85 -10.62 18.10
N ASN A 6 -7.66 -9.61 17.73
CA ASN A 6 -7.23 -8.62 16.74
C ASN A 6 -6.44 -7.48 17.39
N SER A 7 -5.36 -7.07 16.73
CA SER A 7 -4.52 -5.93 17.15
C SER A 7 -4.39 -4.93 16.02
N VAL A 8 -4.25 -3.65 16.37
CA VAL A 8 -4.03 -2.56 15.44
C VAL A 8 -2.70 -1.89 15.76
N TYR A 9 -1.85 -1.75 14.75
CA TYR A 9 -0.56 -1.07 14.86
C TYR A 9 -0.60 0.17 13.96
N VAL A 10 -0.03 1.26 14.45
CA VAL A 10 0.11 2.52 13.71
C VAL A 10 1.59 2.81 13.54
N GLY A 11 2.05 2.88 12.30
CA GLY A 11 3.46 3.11 11.98
C GLY A 11 3.77 2.84 10.51
N ASP A 12 5.04 2.82 10.17
CA ASP A 12 5.48 2.38 8.85
C ASP A 12 5.36 0.86 8.74
N ALA A 13 4.69 0.39 7.69
CA ALA A 13 4.48 -1.04 7.47
C ALA A 13 5.81 -1.79 7.23
N LEU A 14 6.80 -1.14 6.61
CA LEU A 14 8.12 -1.75 6.39
C LEU A 14 8.89 -1.93 7.70
N ASP A 15 8.78 -0.96 8.63
CA ASP A 15 9.34 -1.09 9.96
C ASP A 15 8.69 -2.25 10.72
N LEU A 16 7.36 -2.38 10.62
CA LEU A 16 6.62 -3.45 11.28
C LEU A 16 7.07 -4.85 10.82
N VAL A 17 7.14 -5.07 9.48
CA VAL A 17 7.56 -6.39 8.95
C VAL A 17 9.05 -6.66 9.14
N SER A 18 9.87 -5.63 9.33
CA SER A 18 11.31 -5.79 9.60
C SER A 18 11.65 -6.07 11.06
N ALA A 19 10.79 -5.61 11.98
CA ALA A 19 11.07 -5.65 13.43
C ALA A 19 10.89 -7.03 14.07
N GLY A 20 10.33 -8.00 13.35
CA GLY A 20 10.07 -9.35 13.87
C GLY A 20 9.02 -9.42 14.99
N TRP A 21 8.14 -8.41 15.08
CA TRP A 21 7.06 -8.38 16.10
C TRP A 21 5.82 -9.19 15.71
N LEU A 22 5.82 -9.75 14.51
CA LEU A 22 4.69 -10.48 13.96
C LEU A 22 4.92 -11.99 14.13
N ASP A 23 4.83 -12.46 15.38
CA ASP A 23 4.87 -13.89 15.68
C ASP A 23 3.53 -14.55 15.31
N ASP A 24 3.60 -15.82 14.90
CA ASP A 24 2.43 -16.68 14.63
C ASP A 24 1.48 -16.21 13.52
N ILE A 25 1.92 -15.36 12.60
CA ILE A 25 1.10 -15.01 11.44
C ILE A 25 1.21 -16.06 10.33
N GLY A 26 0.08 -16.36 9.67
CA GLY A 26 0.04 -17.32 8.56
C GLY A 26 0.22 -16.71 7.17
N VAL A 27 -0.02 -15.39 7.02
CA VAL A 27 0.05 -14.68 5.74
C VAL A 27 0.16 -13.18 5.97
N VAL A 28 0.85 -12.49 5.08
CA VAL A 28 0.83 -11.01 5.00
C VAL A 28 -0.03 -10.62 3.79
N TYR A 29 -1.04 -9.76 4.01
CA TYR A 29 -1.77 -9.08 2.95
C TYR A 29 -1.33 -7.61 2.92
N ALA A 30 -0.87 -7.16 1.75
CA ALA A 30 -0.41 -5.80 1.54
C ALA A 30 -1.26 -5.09 0.47
N ASP A 31 -1.74 -3.91 0.81
CA ASP A 31 -2.48 -3.01 -0.09
C ASP A 31 -1.79 -1.63 -0.08
N PRO A 32 -0.59 -1.52 -0.69
CA PRO A 32 0.18 -0.29 -0.68
C PRO A 32 -0.43 0.77 -1.62
N PRO A 33 -0.18 2.07 -1.36
CA PRO A 33 -0.57 3.13 -2.28
C PRO A 33 0.03 2.90 -3.67
N TYR A 34 -0.77 3.09 -4.70
CA TYR A 34 -0.40 2.84 -6.10
C TYR A 34 -0.27 4.10 -6.95
N THR A 35 -0.58 5.27 -6.39
CA THR A 35 -0.45 6.57 -7.06
C THR A 35 0.57 7.47 -6.35
N LYS A 36 0.92 8.58 -7.00
CA LYS A 36 1.77 9.63 -6.39
C LYS A 36 1.10 10.36 -5.21
N ASP A 37 -0.19 10.13 -5.02
CA ASP A 37 -0.94 10.80 -3.97
C ASP A 37 -0.76 10.06 -2.65
N GLN A 38 -0.25 10.75 -1.67
CA GLN A 38 0.00 10.24 -0.33
C GLN A 38 -1.33 10.05 0.43
N TYR A 39 -1.51 8.94 1.12
CA TYR A 39 -2.71 8.70 1.95
C TYR A 39 -2.88 9.76 3.04
N SER A 40 -1.78 10.25 3.60
CA SER A 40 -1.78 11.36 4.53
C SER A 40 -2.38 12.65 3.95
N ARG A 41 -2.48 12.77 2.62
CA ARG A 41 -3.18 13.87 1.96
C ARG A 41 -4.68 13.62 1.86
N TYR A 42 -5.10 12.39 1.55
CA TYR A 42 -6.52 12.07 1.43
C TYR A 42 -7.24 12.04 2.77
N TYR A 43 -6.57 11.51 3.79
CA TYR A 43 -7.16 11.27 5.10
C TYR A 43 -6.85 12.34 6.14
N HIS A 44 -6.22 13.48 5.75
CA HIS A 44 -5.82 14.53 6.69
C HIS A 44 -6.98 15.12 7.52
N VAL A 45 -8.21 15.15 6.96
CA VAL A 45 -9.39 15.62 7.69
C VAL A 45 -9.74 14.65 8.83
N TYR A 46 -9.75 13.35 8.53
CA TYR A 46 -10.01 12.32 9.54
C TYR A 46 -8.91 12.30 10.62
N GLU A 47 -7.65 12.47 10.22
CA GLU A 47 -6.52 12.60 11.14
C GLU A 47 -6.70 13.79 12.09
N THR A 48 -7.10 14.94 11.54
CA THR A 48 -7.35 16.16 12.33
C THR A 48 -8.52 15.99 13.30
N LEU A 49 -9.60 15.32 12.87
CA LEU A 49 -10.74 15.02 13.73
C LEU A 49 -10.37 14.02 14.84
N TYR A 50 -9.57 13.02 14.53
CA TYR A 50 -9.12 12.02 15.49
C TYR A 50 -8.18 12.63 16.54
N ARG A 51 -7.19 13.43 16.11
CA ARG A 51 -6.24 14.10 17.00
C ARG A 51 -6.87 15.25 17.78
N TYR A 52 -7.98 15.79 17.25
CA TYR A 52 -8.66 16.97 17.79
C TYR A 52 -7.70 18.14 18.04
N ASP A 53 -6.79 18.36 17.09
CA ASP A 53 -5.79 19.41 17.08
C ASP A 53 -6.07 20.45 15.99
N TYR A 54 -5.34 21.55 16.00
CA TYR A 54 -5.46 22.64 15.01
C TYR A 54 -4.13 22.79 14.28
N PRO A 55 -3.76 21.86 13.38
CA PRO A 55 -2.47 21.88 12.71
C PRO A 55 -2.36 23.04 11.72
N ASP A 56 -1.14 23.50 11.47
CA ASP A 56 -0.88 24.37 10.35
C ASP A 56 -1.29 23.69 9.05
N ALA A 57 -1.97 24.45 8.19
CA ALA A 57 -2.50 23.96 6.93
C ALA A 57 -1.70 24.52 5.74
N SER A 58 -1.40 23.68 4.78
CA SER A 58 -0.66 24.04 3.56
C SER A 58 -1.41 23.71 2.29
N GLY A 59 -1.15 24.49 1.23
CA GLY A 59 -1.72 24.29 -0.10
C GLY A 59 -3.22 24.56 -0.21
N MET A 60 -3.76 24.44 -1.42
CA MET A 60 -5.19 24.68 -1.71
C MET A 60 -6.11 23.68 -1.01
N GLY A 61 -5.64 22.45 -0.80
CA GLY A 61 -6.38 21.40 -0.07
C GLY A 61 -6.30 21.54 1.45
N ARG A 62 -5.65 22.60 1.98
CA ARG A 62 -5.46 22.85 3.43
C ARG A 62 -5.00 21.59 4.18
N ASN A 63 -4.07 20.87 3.58
CA ASN A 63 -3.52 19.66 4.18
C ASN A 63 -2.66 20.00 5.40
N ARG A 64 -2.62 19.10 6.37
CA ARG A 64 -1.71 19.19 7.52
C ARG A 64 -0.27 19.33 7.06
N SER A 65 0.50 20.21 7.69
CA SER A 65 1.92 20.40 7.38
C SER A 65 2.81 19.27 7.90
N ASP A 66 2.38 18.58 8.97
CA ASP A 66 3.07 17.48 9.66
C ASP A 66 2.76 16.08 9.11
N ARG A 67 2.19 15.98 7.91
CA ARG A 67 1.83 14.70 7.29
C ARG A 67 3.06 13.89 6.88
N PHE A 68 2.96 12.57 7.02
CA PHE A 68 3.99 11.63 6.57
C PHE A 68 3.98 11.43 5.05
N THR A 69 5.07 10.93 4.51
CA THR A 69 5.19 10.45 3.14
C THR A 69 5.66 9.00 3.14
N THR A 70 5.22 8.21 2.15
CA THR A 70 5.68 6.83 1.98
C THR A 70 6.40 6.67 0.64
N GLY A 71 7.40 5.79 0.61
CA GLY A 71 8.13 5.44 -0.61
C GLY A 71 7.22 4.80 -1.67
N PHE A 72 6.18 4.09 -1.26
CA PHE A 72 5.21 3.50 -2.19
C PHE A 72 4.48 4.52 -3.07
N SER A 73 4.34 5.78 -2.64
CA SER A 73 3.75 6.88 -3.42
C SER A 73 4.79 7.79 -4.09
N LEU A 74 6.04 7.37 -4.21
CA LEU A 74 7.11 8.09 -4.89
C LEU A 74 7.68 7.25 -6.02
N LYS A 75 7.73 7.78 -7.25
CA LYS A 75 8.35 7.06 -8.37
C LYS A 75 9.81 6.66 -8.08
N SER A 76 10.54 7.50 -7.36
CA SER A 76 11.93 7.21 -6.96
C SER A 76 12.07 6.20 -5.82
N GLY A 77 10.99 5.92 -5.08
CA GLY A 77 11.00 5.06 -3.89
C GLY A 77 10.23 3.76 -4.04
N VAL A 78 9.26 3.69 -4.97
CA VAL A 78 8.32 2.56 -5.05
C VAL A 78 9.01 1.21 -5.26
N VAL A 79 10.01 1.15 -6.13
CA VAL A 79 10.76 -0.09 -6.41
C VAL A 79 11.49 -0.57 -5.15
N ALA A 80 12.22 0.31 -4.48
CA ALA A 80 12.92 -0.02 -3.24
C ALA A 80 11.95 -0.48 -2.14
N SER A 81 10.79 0.21 -2.00
CA SER A 81 9.77 -0.16 -1.01
C SER A 81 9.19 -1.55 -1.25
N PHE A 82 8.97 -1.93 -2.52
CA PHE A 82 8.52 -3.30 -2.85
C PHE A 82 9.61 -4.35 -2.61
N HIS A 83 10.87 -4.06 -2.94
CA HIS A 83 11.97 -4.96 -2.59
C HIS A 83 12.09 -5.15 -1.08
N ASP A 84 11.95 -4.10 -0.29
CA ASP A 84 12.01 -4.18 1.18
C ASP A 84 10.83 -4.99 1.73
N LEU A 85 9.61 -4.77 1.24
CA LEU A 85 8.43 -5.55 1.60
C LEU A 85 8.63 -7.04 1.31
N CYS A 86 8.94 -7.38 0.05
CA CYS A 86 9.10 -8.78 -0.38
C CYS A 86 10.22 -9.48 0.39
N ARG A 87 11.38 -8.83 0.54
CA ARG A 87 12.52 -9.36 1.28
C ARG A 87 12.18 -9.66 2.74
N ASN A 88 11.52 -8.73 3.42
CA ASN A 88 11.22 -8.87 4.84
C ASN A 88 10.15 -9.94 5.07
N VAL A 89 9.11 -9.99 4.24
CA VAL A 89 8.07 -11.03 4.36
C VAL A 89 8.64 -12.42 4.02
N ALA A 90 9.47 -12.54 2.98
CA ALA A 90 10.14 -13.80 2.65
C ALA A 90 11.03 -14.31 3.81
N ARG A 91 11.70 -13.41 4.54
CA ARG A 91 12.47 -13.77 5.76
C ARG A 91 11.60 -14.32 6.89
N MET A 92 10.35 -13.86 6.99
CA MET A 92 9.38 -14.39 7.96
C MET A 92 8.89 -15.79 7.58
N ARG A 93 9.16 -16.26 6.35
CA ARG A 93 8.77 -17.56 5.81
C ARG A 93 7.26 -17.75 5.76
N VAL A 94 6.53 -16.71 5.45
CA VAL A 94 5.08 -16.72 5.26
C VAL A 94 4.73 -16.24 3.85
N PRO A 95 3.59 -16.68 3.29
CA PRO A 95 3.09 -16.16 2.03
C PRO A 95 2.83 -14.66 2.09
N LEU A 96 3.02 -13.99 0.94
CA LEU A 96 2.66 -12.59 0.73
C LEU A 96 1.56 -12.51 -0.33
N VAL A 97 0.49 -11.81 -0.02
CA VAL A 97 -0.55 -11.42 -0.99
C VAL A 97 -0.51 -9.92 -1.16
N VAL A 98 -0.33 -9.45 -2.40
CA VAL A 98 -0.30 -8.02 -2.71
C VAL A 98 -1.47 -7.67 -3.62
N SER A 99 -2.28 -6.68 -3.23
CA SER A 99 -3.25 -6.03 -4.12
C SER A 99 -2.58 -4.80 -4.75
N TYR A 100 -2.52 -4.77 -6.09
CA TYR A 100 -1.89 -3.65 -6.79
C TYR A 100 -2.40 -3.55 -8.24
N PRO A 101 -2.82 -2.36 -8.70
CA PRO A 101 -3.33 -2.20 -10.06
C PRO A 101 -2.22 -2.31 -11.11
N SER A 102 -2.58 -2.80 -12.29
CA SER A 102 -1.66 -2.90 -13.43
C SER A 102 -1.08 -1.55 -13.86
N ALA A 103 -1.83 -0.45 -13.64
CA ALA A 103 -1.44 0.92 -13.99
C ALA A 103 -0.87 1.71 -12.80
N GLY A 104 -0.37 1.05 -11.76
CA GLY A 104 0.27 1.69 -10.60
C GLY A 104 1.64 2.30 -10.90
N LEU A 105 2.28 2.91 -9.89
CA LEU A 105 3.59 3.56 -10.03
C LEU A 105 4.70 2.63 -10.51
N LEU A 106 4.63 1.31 -10.21
CA LEU A 106 5.59 0.33 -10.73
C LEU A 106 5.57 0.24 -12.26
N ALA A 107 4.38 0.34 -12.88
CA ALA A 107 4.27 0.36 -14.34
C ALA A 107 5.02 1.55 -14.97
N ALA A 108 5.08 2.69 -14.26
CA ALA A 108 5.89 3.83 -14.71
C ALA A 108 7.41 3.62 -14.56
N CYS A 109 7.81 2.52 -13.90
CA CYS A 109 9.19 2.04 -13.78
C CYS A 109 9.42 0.79 -14.67
N GLU A 110 8.46 0.43 -15.53
CA GLU A 110 8.49 -0.75 -16.40
C GLU A 110 8.62 -2.07 -15.63
N LEU A 111 8.06 -2.11 -14.41
CA LEU A 111 8.07 -3.26 -13.52
C LEU A 111 6.65 -3.60 -13.04
N THR A 112 6.47 -4.87 -12.69
CA THR A 112 5.30 -5.38 -11.97
C THR A 112 5.69 -5.85 -10.56
N VAL A 113 4.69 -6.09 -9.70
CA VAL A 113 4.94 -6.74 -8.41
C VAL A 113 5.53 -8.14 -8.60
N ALA A 114 5.11 -8.87 -9.65
CA ALA A 114 5.61 -10.21 -9.91
C ALA A 114 7.11 -10.22 -10.25
N ASP A 115 7.59 -9.22 -11.00
CA ASP A 115 9.03 -9.11 -11.34
C ASP A 115 9.88 -8.99 -10.06
N ILE A 116 9.43 -8.17 -9.11
CA ILE A 116 10.15 -7.96 -7.85
C ILE A 116 9.97 -9.16 -6.90
N ALA A 117 8.74 -9.65 -6.73
CA ALA A 117 8.45 -10.75 -5.84
C ALA A 117 9.16 -12.04 -6.23
N GLY A 118 9.32 -12.30 -7.55
CA GLY A 118 10.04 -13.45 -8.08
C GLY A 118 11.51 -13.54 -7.69
N GLU A 119 12.12 -12.45 -7.18
CA GLU A 119 13.47 -12.48 -6.61
C GLU A 119 13.52 -13.07 -5.20
N TYR A 120 12.39 -13.15 -4.50
CA TYR A 120 12.31 -13.51 -3.08
C TYR A 120 11.42 -14.73 -2.80
N PHE A 121 10.47 -15.03 -3.70
CA PHE A 121 9.53 -16.13 -3.57
C PHE A 121 9.71 -17.13 -4.70
N SER A 122 9.50 -18.42 -4.42
CA SER A 122 9.67 -19.48 -5.43
C SER A 122 8.53 -19.53 -6.43
N GLU A 123 7.36 -19.06 -6.06
CA GLU A 123 6.18 -19.03 -6.92
C GLU A 123 5.42 -17.72 -6.75
N VAL A 124 5.01 -17.11 -7.86
CA VAL A 124 4.20 -15.89 -7.89
C VAL A 124 3.05 -16.07 -8.88
N GLU A 125 1.84 -16.22 -8.35
CA GLU A 125 0.62 -16.29 -9.13
C GLU A 125 0.00 -14.89 -9.25
N THR A 126 -0.48 -14.51 -10.44
CA THR A 126 -1.18 -13.24 -10.67
C THR A 126 -2.62 -13.49 -11.06
N LEU A 127 -3.55 -13.02 -10.23
CA LEU A 127 -4.98 -13.04 -10.48
C LEU A 127 -5.45 -11.63 -10.87
N SER A 128 -6.03 -11.49 -12.07
CA SER A 128 -6.44 -10.17 -12.60
C SER A 128 -7.96 -10.02 -12.59
N PHE A 129 -8.43 -8.85 -12.14
CA PHE A 129 -9.85 -8.51 -12.07
C PHE A 129 -10.10 -7.16 -12.72
N ASN A 130 -11.17 -7.05 -13.48
CA ASN A 130 -11.63 -5.76 -13.99
C ASN A 130 -12.46 -5.06 -12.91
N ALA A 131 -11.96 -3.95 -12.39
CA ALA A 131 -12.63 -3.14 -11.39
C ALA A 131 -12.98 -1.75 -11.94
N ASN A 132 -14.11 -1.21 -11.48
CA ASN A 132 -14.46 0.18 -11.75
C ASN A 132 -13.88 1.06 -10.64
N HIS A 133 -12.80 1.77 -10.92
CA HIS A 133 -12.27 2.74 -9.96
C HIS A 133 -13.25 3.90 -9.75
N SER A 134 -13.62 4.12 -8.48
CA SER A 134 -14.22 5.38 -8.07
C SER A 134 -13.10 6.40 -7.90
N THR A 135 -13.12 7.49 -8.67
CA THR A 135 -12.27 8.65 -8.38
C THR A 135 -12.76 9.28 -7.08
N MET A 136 -12.00 9.15 -6.01
CA MET A 136 -12.33 9.76 -4.71
C MET A 136 -12.43 11.29 -4.87
N GLY A 137 -13.60 11.81 -5.22
CA GLY A 137 -13.94 13.24 -5.19
C GLY A 137 -13.23 14.17 -6.18
N GLY A 138 -12.39 13.66 -7.06
CA GLY A 138 -11.50 14.48 -7.91
C GLY A 138 -12.06 14.81 -9.31
N SER A 139 -13.17 14.24 -9.75
CA SER A 139 -13.75 14.57 -11.05
C SER A 139 -15.27 14.69 -10.99
N THR A 140 -15.79 15.78 -11.54
CA THR A 140 -17.22 16.00 -11.80
C THR A 140 -17.72 15.21 -13.01
N GLY A 141 -16.96 14.26 -13.53
CA GLY A 141 -17.25 13.51 -14.75
C GLY A 141 -17.67 12.07 -14.49
N THR A 142 -18.64 11.62 -15.26
CA THR A 142 -19.27 10.29 -15.26
C THR A 142 -18.41 9.14 -15.79
N SER A 143 -17.12 9.33 -16.05
CA SER A 143 -16.25 8.28 -16.58
C SER A 143 -15.60 7.48 -15.47
N LYS A 144 -16.25 6.39 -15.06
CA LYS A 144 -15.57 5.30 -14.33
C LYS A 144 -14.51 4.74 -15.29
N LYS A 145 -13.22 4.94 -14.96
CA LYS A 145 -12.15 4.27 -15.72
C LYS A 145 -12.13 2.80 -15.29
N LEU A 146 -12.29 1.91 -16.28
CA LEU A 146 -11.96 0.51 -16.08
C LEU A 146 -10.47 0.44 -15.72
N ALA A 147 -10.18 -0.15 -14.59
CA ALA A 147 -8.82 -0.48 -14.20
C ALA A 147 -8.72 -1.97 -13.95
N THR A 148 -7.58 -2.54 -14.28
CA THR A 148 -7.28 -3.93 -13.94
C THR A 148 -6.58 -3.93 -12.60
N GLU A 149 -7.23 -4.52 -11.60
CA GLU A 149 -6.66 -4.83 -10.30
C GLU A 149 -6.05 -6.21 -10.33
N ASN A 150 -4.88 -6.36 -9.75
CA ASN A 150 -4.20 -7.64 -9.65
C ASN A 150 -4.02 -8.02 -8.17
N LEU A 151 -4.23 -9.30 -7.89
CA LEU A 151 -3.73 -9.94 -6.67
C LEU A 151 -2.52 -10.79 -7.04
N TYR A 152 -1.42 -10.53 -6.39
CA TYR A 152 -0.19 -11.30 -6.52
C TYR A 152 -0.06 -12.20 -5.30
N VAL A 153 -0.11 -13.51 -5.50
CA VAL A 153 0.03 -14.51 -4.43
C VAL A 153 1.43 -15.08 -4.53
N CYS A 154 2.26 -14.81 -3.52
CA CYS A 154 3.67 -15.16 -3.49
C CYS A 154 3.92 -16.22 -2.41
N THR A 155 4.47 -17.37 -2.79
CA THR A 155 4.78 -18.49 -1.89
C THR A 155 6.24 -18.90 -1.98
N LEU A 156 6.75 -19.52 -0.89
CA LEU A 156 8.15 -19.94 -0.74
C LEU A 156 8.38 -21.36 -1.21
#